data_f7422fe47db440e03148c4366844d5b9
#
_entry.id   f7422fe47db440e03148c4366844d5b9
#
_cell.length_a   1.000
_cell.length_b   1.000
_cell.length_c   1.000
_cell.angle_alpha   90.00
_cell.angle_beta   90.00
_cell.angle_gamma   90.00
#
_symmetry.space_group_name_H-M   'P 1'
#
loop_
_entity.id
_entity.type
_entity.pdbx_description
1 polymer ?
#
loop_
_entity_poly.entity_id
_entity_poly.type
_entity_poly.pdbx_seq_one_letter_code
_entity_poly.pdbx_strand_id
1 'polypeptide(L)'
;MRKYIIDGNNLIGKIRSLQKLQNSDKPSAREKLAFLVESYFREKKAKVSLHFDGFQNIPIKMASARVIYSENKTADDRIKSEISAFKNPKLITVVTSDNNLKEFARVCSATVLSSEEFAAELSRRNDKDDEEQRIRAMNSVEEFKKIFNVKK
;
A
#
# COMPACT_ATOMS: atom_id res chain seq x y z
N MET A 1 -11.94 13.99 5.58
CA MET A 1 -10.86 12.99 5.60
C MET A 1 -10.67 12.43 4.19
N ARG A 2 -9.43 12.40 3.71
CA ARG A 2 -9.13 11.85 2.39
C ARG A 2 -9.37 10.34 2.34
N LYS A 3 -9.74 9.87 1.16
CA LYS A 3 -10.01 8.46 0.89
C LYS A 3 -9.07 7.99 -0.23
N TYR A 4 -8.30 6.93 0.04
CA TYR A 4 -7.47 6.29 -0.98
C TYR A 4 -8.11 4.96 -1.37
N ILE A 5 -8.23 4.73 -2.66
CA ILE A 5 -8.71 3.46 -3.20
C ILE A 5 -7.58 2.90 -4.07
N ILE A 6 -7.01 1.78 -3.65
CA ILE A 6 -5.80 1.23 -4.26
C ILE A 6 -6.12 -0.04 -5.03
N ASP A 7 -5.76 -0.06 -6.31
CA ASP A 7 -5.83 -1.24 -7.17
C ASP A 7 -4.59 -2.10 -6.88
N GLY A 8 -4.75 -3.04 -5.94
CA GLY A 8 -3.63 -3.81 -5.40
C GLY A 8 -2.89 -4.65 -6.42
N ASN A 9 -3.62 -5.36 -7.28
CA ASN A 9 -2.98 -6.20 -8.30
C ASN A 9 -2.21 -5.37 -9.32
N ASN A 10 -2.76 -4.24 -9.73
CA ASN A 10 -2.09 -3.33 -10.65
C ASN A 10 -0.81 -2.78 -10.01
N LEU A 11 -0.88 -2.40 -8.73
CA LEU A 11 0.27 -1.88 -7.98
C LEU A 11 1.37 -2.93 -7.80
N ILE A 12 1.01 -4.17 -7.50
CA ILE A 12 1.98 -5.29 -7.40
C ILE A 12 2.78 -5.40 -8.70
N GLY A 13 2.10 -5.27 -9.84
CA GLY A 13 2.74 -5.33 -11.15
C GLY A 13 3.76 -4.23 -11.42
N LYS A 14 3.74 -3.15 -10.64
CA LYS A 14 4.66 -2.01 -10.79
C LYS A 14 5.78 -2.00 -9.74
N ILE A 15 5.79 -2.97 -8.84
CA ILE A 15 6.86 -3.14 -7.86
C ILE A 15 7.60 -4.42 -8.21
N ARG A 16 8.82 -4.28 -8.71
CA ARG A 16 9.58 -5.38 -9.30
C ARG A 16 9.68 -6.62 -8.41
N SER A 17 10.03 -6.43 -7.15
CA SER A 17 10.15 -7.51 -6.18
C SER A 17 8.84 -8.25 -5.96
N LEU A 18 7.73 -7.51 -5.92
CA LEU A 18 6.40 -8.08 -5.72
C LEU A 18 5.89 -8.77 -6.97
N GLN A 19 6.18 -8.23 -8.15
CA GLN A 19 5.82 -8.84 -9.41
C GLN A 19 6.46 -10.22 -9.55
N LYS A 20 7.74 -10.34 -9.21
CA LYS A 20 8.46 -11.61 -9.22
C LYS A 20 7.87 -12.58 -8.21
N LEU A 21 7.60 -12.11 -7.00
CA LEU A 21 7.03 -12.92 -5.94
C LEU A 21 5.62 -13.41 -6.30
N GLN A 22 4.82 -12.58 -6.95
CA GLN A 22 3.48 -12.95 -7.37
C GLN A 22 3.45 -14.16 -8.30
N ASN A 23 4.47 -14.30 -9.15
CA ASN A 23 4.57 -15.41 -10.08
C ASN A 23 4.77 -16.76 -9.37
N SER A 24 5.41 -16.76 -8.20
CA SER A 24 5.70 -17.97 -7.43
C SER A 24 4.80 -18.12 -6.20
N ASP A 25 4.41 -17.02 -5.58
CA ASP A 25 3.66 -17.03 -4.32
C ASP A 25 2.76 -15.78 -4.24
N LYS A 26 1.57 -15.92 -4.78
CA LYS A 26 0.59 -14.85 -4.84
C LYS A 26 0.19 -14.31 -3.46
N PRO A 27 -0.13 -15.18 -2.46
CA PRO A 27 -0.47 -14.66 -1.13
C PRO A 27 0.64 -13.86 -0.47
N SER A 28 1.89 -14.27 -0.63
CA SER A 28 3.03 -13.56 -0.07
C SER A 28 3.23 -12.19 -0.70
N ALA A 29 2.98 -12.07 -2.00
CA ALA A 29 3.04 -10.77 -2.70
C ALA A 29 1.99 -9.80 -2.14
N ARG A 30 0.79 -10.29 -1.92
CA ARG A 30 -0.31 -9.51 -1.35
C ARG A 30 0.01 -9.05 0.07
N GLU A 31 0.55 -9.94 0.87
CA GLU A 31 0.93 -9.67 2.26
C GLU A 31 2.03 -8.60 2.33
N LYS A 32 3.04 -8.70 1.47
CA LYS A 32 4.12 -7.71 1.41
C LYS A 32 3.63 -6.36 0.94
N LEU A 33 2.73 -6.32 -0.03
CA LEU A 33 2.11 -5.06 -0.44
C LEU A 33 1.34 -4.44 0.71
N ALA A 34 0.56 -5.24 1.43
CA ALA A 34 -0.19 -4.77 2.59
C ALA A 34 0.73 -4.15 3.64
N PHE A 35 1.88 -4.76 3.87
CA PHE A 35 2.90 -4.24 4.79
C PHE A 35 3.41 -2.87 4.35
N LEU A 36 3.73 -2.71 3.06
CA LEU A 36 4.20 -1.44 2.51
C LEU A 36 3.14 -0.35 2.64
N VAL A 37 1.90 -0.68 2.33
CA VAL A 37 0.76 0.24 2.42
C VAL A 37 0.51 0.63 3.88
N GLU A 38 0.56 -0.34 4.80
CA GLU A 38 0.41 -0.11 6.24
C GLU A 38 1.45 0.88 6.75
N SER A 39 2.72 0.68 6.38
CA SER A 39 3.81 1.57 6.76
C SER A 39 3.60 2.98 6.24
N TYR A 40 3.15 3.10 4.99
CA TYR A 40 2.93 4.39 4.35
C TYR A 40 1.84 5.20 5.04
N PHE A 41 0.73 4.55 5.39
CA PHE A 41 -0.44 5.23 5.95
C PHE A 41 -0.48 5.27 7.48
N ARG A 42 0.49 4.66 8.16
CA ARG A 42 0.50 4.54 9.63
C ARG A 42 0.26 5.86 10.36
N GLU A 43 0.87 6.94 9.90
CA GLU A 43 0.78 8.24 10.55
C GLU A 43 -0.09 9.24 9.79
N LYS A 44 -0.76 8.78 8.72
CA LYS A 44 -1.59 9.64 7.91
C LYS A 44 -3.07 9.48 8.27
N LYS A 45 -3.78 10.60 8.28
CA LYS A 45 -5.23 10.59 8.51
C LYS A 45 -5.94 10.39 7.18
N ALA A 46 -6.18 9.14 6.82
CA ALA A 46 -6.86 8.79 5.58
C ALA A 46 -7.61 7.48 5.76
N LYS A 47 -8.71 7.34 5.04
CA LYS A 47 -9.38 6.05 4.88
C LYS A 47 -8.78 5.38 3.66
N VAL A 48 -8.43 4.10 3.77
CA VAL A 48 -7.75 3.37 2.70
C VAL A 48 -8.48 2.06 2.42
N SER A 49 -8.75 1.81 1.16
CA SER A 49 -9.24 0.52 0.68
C SER A 49 -8.19 -0.08 -0.24
N LEU A 50 -7.75 -1.29 0.06
CA LEU A 50 -6.79 -2.03 -0.75
C LEU A 50 -7.53 -3.19 -1.41
N HIS A 51 -7.65 -3.14 -2.73
CA HIS A 51 -8.42 -4.10 -3.51
C HIS A 51 -7.54 -5.15 -4.16
N PHE A 52 -7.93 -6.41 -4.03
CA PHE A 52 -7.31 -7.54 -4.73
C PHE A 52 -8.36 -8.31 -5.53
N ASP A 53 -7.96 -8.84 -6.68
CA ASP A 53 -8.81 -9.72 -7.47
C ASP A 53 -8.94 -11.08 -6.80
N GLY A 54 -10.13 -11.68 -6.95
CA GLY A 54 -10.40 -13.05 -6.51
C GLY A 54 -10.76 -13.15 -5.05
N PHE A 55 -10.33 -14.22 -4.42
CA PHE A 55 -10.74 -14.59 -3.07
C PHE A 55 -9.59 -14.49 -2.08
N GLN A 56 -9.93 -14.34 -0.80
CA GLN A 56 -8.97 -14.34 0.28
C GLN A 56 -8.34 -15.73 0.42
N ASN A 57 -7.01 -15.81 0.38
CA ASN A 57 -6.28 -17.05 0.63
C ASN A 57 -5.78 -17.09 2.08
N ILE A 58 -4.97 -16.11 2.44
CA ILE A 58 -4.43 -15.94 3.81
C ILE A 58 -5.00 -14.64 4.35
N PRO A 59 -5.57 -14.63 5.56
CA PRO A 59 -6.07 -13.39 6.14
C PRO A 59 -4.96 -12.35 6.29
N ILE A 60 -5.24 -11.14 5.81
CA ILE A 60 -4.33 -10.01 5.93
C ILE A 60 -4.99 -9.00 6.87
N LYS A 61 -4.32 -8.72 7.99
CA LYS A 61 -4.80 -7.74 8.96
C LYS A 61 -4.06 -6.43 8.79
N MET A 62 -4.82 -5.35 8.64
CA MET A 62 -4.27 -4.00 8.53
C MET A 62 -5.01 -3.07 9.48
N ALA A 63 -4.27 -2.20 10.16
CA ALA A 63 -4.85 -1.16 11.01
C ALA A 63 -5.16 0.10 10.20
N SER A 64 -4.35 0.42 9.20
CA SER A 64 -4.47 1.65 8.42
C SER A 64 -5.34 1.52 7.18
N ALA A 65 -5.74 0.30 6.81
CA ALA A 65 -6.50 0.07 5.59
C ALA A 65 -7.47 -1.10 5.74
N ARG A 66 -8.46 -1.11 4.86
CA ARG A 66 -9.39 -2.22 4.73
C ARG A 66 -9.04 -3.00 3.47
N VAL A 67 -8.86 -4.31 3.60
CA VAL A 67 -8.56 -5.19 2.47
C VAL A 67 -9.88 -5.72 1.89
N ILE A 68 -10.06 -5.55 0.59
CA ILE A 68 -11.27 -5.95 -0.12
C ILE A 68 -10.90 -6.89 -1.25
N TYR A 69 -11.60 -8.05 -1.29
CA TYR A 69 -11.44 -9.03 -2.36
C TYR A 69 -12.65 -8.96 -3.30
N SER A 70 -12.39 -9.03 -4.61
CA SER A 70 -13.46 -8.91 -5.61
C SER A 70 -14.41 -10.11 -5.63
N GLU A 71 -13.92 -11.26 -5.23
CA GLU A 71 -14.66 -12.52 -5.23
C GLU A 71 -15.15 -12.89 -6.64
N ASN A 72 -16.44 -12.94 -6.86
CA ASN A 72 -17.02 -13.28 -8.16
C ASN A 72 -17.04 -12.11 -9.15
N LYS A 73 -16.70 -10.90 -8.68
CA LYS A 73 -16.59 -9.71 -9.52
C LYS A 73 -15.13 -9.45 -9.84
N THR A 74 -14.85 -8.32 -10.47
CA THR A 74 -13.46 -7.88 -10.68
C THR A 74 -13.12 -6.79 -9.67
N ALA A 75 -11.83 -6.59 -9.41
CA ALA A 75 -11.38 -5.47 -8.59
C ALA A 75 -11.83 -4.15 -9.22
N ASP A 76 -11.78 -4.05 -10.55
CA ASP A 76 -12.25 -2.90 -11.30
C ASP A 76 -13.70 -2.55 -10.96
N ASP A 77 -14.60 -3.53 -10.99
CA ASP A 77 -16.01 -3.35 -10.65
C ASP A 77 -16.20 -2.88 -9.21
N ARG A 78 -15.47 -3.49 -8.29
CA ARG A 78 -15.54 -3.13 -6.87
C ARG A 78 -15.06 -1.71 -6.61
N ILE A 79 -13.96 -1.34 -7.26
CA ILE A 79 -13.40 0.01 -7.16
C ILE A 79 -14.39 1.04 -7.70
N LYS A 80 -14.97 0.79 -8.87
CA LYS A 80 -15.97 1.69 -9.46
C LYS A 80 -17.19 1.87 -8.55
N SER A 81 -17.65 0.78 -7.96
CA SER A 81 -18.78 0.82 -7.01
C SER A 81 -18.45 1.67 -5.79
N GLU A 82 -17.24 1.54 -5.27
CA GLU A 82 -16.80 2.31 -4.10
C GLU A 82 -16.70 3.80 -4.42
N ILE A 83 -16.16 4.15 -5.59
CA ILE A 83 -16.09 5.55 -6.05
C ILE A 83 -17.50 6.13 -6.14
N SER A 84 -18.42 5.40 -6.76
CA SER A 84 -19.80 5.85 -6.99
C SER A 84 -20.57 6.03 -5.69
N ALA A 85 -20.28 5.22 -4.68
CA ALA A 85 -20.97 5.25 -3.39
C ALA A 85 -20.46 6.36 -2.45
N PHE A 86 -19.29 6.92 -2.71
CA PHE A 86 -18.69 7.90 -1.82
C PHE A 86 -19.31 9.28 -2.03
N LYS A 87 -19.70 9.94 -0.93
CA LYS A 87 -20.45 11.20 -0.99
C LYS A 87 -19.67 12.36 -1.59
N ASN A 88 -18.36 12.40 -1.35
CA ASN A 88 -17.51 13.51 -1.82
C ASN A 88 -16.34 12.98 -2.64
N PRO A 89 -16.56 12.73 -3.95
CA PRO A 89 -15.50 12.17 -4.81
C PRO A 89 -14.22 13.00 -4.87
N LYS A 90 -14.29 14.29 -4.61
CA LYS A 90 -13.12 15.17 -4.60
C LYS A 90 -12.11 14.80 -3.51
N LEU A 91 -12.55 14.08 -2.49
CA LEU A 91 -11.68 13.59 -1.42
C LEU A 91 -11.04 12.24 -1.76
N ILE A 92 -11.45 11.62 -2.88
CA ILE A 92 -10.94 10.32 -3.29
C ILE A 92 -9.68 10.48 -4.13
N THR A 93 -8.66 9.68 -3.82
CA THR A 93 -7.51 9.43 -4.68
C THR A 93 -7.53 7.95 -5.07
N VAL A 94 -7.61 7.67 -6.36
CA VAL A 94 -7.58 6.31 -6.89
C VAL A 94 -6.17 6.02 -7.38
N VAL A 95 -5.58 4.95 -6.86
CA VAL A 95 -4.24 4.51 -7.26
C VAL A 95 -4.37 3.38 -8.26
N THR A 96 -4.11 3.65 -9.51
CA THR A 96 -4.17 2.69 -10.60
C THR A 96 -3.46 3.24 -11.84
N SER A 97 -2.96 2.34 -12.69
CA SER A 97 -2.47 2.69 -14.02
C SER A 97 -3.34 2.12 -15.13
N ASP A 98 -4.46 1.49 -14.77
CA ASP A 98 -5.46 1.03 -15.73
C ASP A 98 -6.21 2.22 -16.32
N ASN A 99 -6.18 2.34 -17.65
CA ASN A 99 -6.75 3.49 -18.33
C ASN A 99 -8.26 3.62 -18.17
N ASN A 100 -8.97 2.51 -18.13
CA ASN A 100 -10.42 2.51 -17.93
C ASN A 100 -10.80 3.02 -16.54
N LEU A 101 -10.12 2.55 -15.51
CA LEU A 101 -10.34 3.02 -14.13
C LEU A 101 -9.96 4.48 -13.97
N LYS A 102 -8.86 4.90 -14.56
CA LYS A 102 -8.44 6.31 -14.54
C LYS A 102 -9.52 7.22 -15.10
N GLU A 103 -10.05 6.86 -16.26
CA GLU A 103 -11.09 7.63 -16.94
C GLU A 103 -12.35 7.69 -16.08
N PHE A 104 -12.77 6.56 -15.56
CA PHE A 104 -13.95 6.50 -14.68
C PHE A 104 -13.77 7.40 -13.45
N ALA A 105 -12.61 7.33 -12.81
CA ALA A 105 -12.31 8.15 -11.64
C ALA A 105 -12.35 9.64 -11.96
N ARG A 106 -11.78 10.03 -13.09
CA ARG A 106 -11.77 11.44 -13.53
C ARG A 106 -13.18 11.94 -13.80
N VAL A 107 -13.99 11.15 -14.46
CA VAL A 107 -15.39 11.50 -14.75
C VAL A 107 -16.15 11.70 -13.44
N CYS A 108 -15.84 10.93 -12.42
CA CYS A 108 -16.45 11.07 -11.09
C CYS A 108 -15.82 12.18 -10.24
N SER A 109 -14.88 12.94 -10.78
CA SER A 109 -14.17 14.03 -10.08
C SER A 109 -13.21 13.56 -8.98
N ALA A 110 -12.80 12.32 -9.03
CA ALA A 110 -11.75 11.80 -8.14
C ALA A 110 -10.36 12.12 -8.70
N THR A 111 -9.38 12.20 -7.82
CA THR A 111 -7.98 12.36 -8.22
C THR A 111 -7.41 10.98 -8.57
N VAL A 112 -6.54 10.95 -9.57
CA VAL A 112 -5.85 9.73 -10.00
C VAL A 112 -4.36 9.85 -9.73
N LEU A 113 -3.81 8.83 -9.09
CA LEU A 113 -2.38 8.68 -8.90
C LEU A 113 -1.98 7.37 -9.57
N SER A 114 -0.96 7.40 -10.44
CA SER A 114 -0.55 6.20 -11.14
C SER A 114 0.07 5.18 -10.18
N SER A 115 -0.04 3.91 -10.51
CA SER A 115 0.59 2.85 -9.71
C SER A 115 2.11 3.01 -9.68
N GLU A 116 2.74 3.48 -10.78
CA GLU A 116 4.18 3.75 -10.82
C GLU A 116 4.58 4.84 -9.82
N GLU A 117 3.83 5.94 -9.79
CA GLU A 117 4.08 7.04 -8.86
C GLU A 117 3.92 6.59 -7.41
N PHE A 118 2.87 5.83 -7.13
CA PHE A 118 2.63 5.34 -5.78
C PHE A 118 3.66 4.28 -5.36
N ALA A 119 4.08 3.43 -6.29
CA ALA A 119 5.16 2.46 -6.04
C ALA A 119 6.44 3.18 -5.62
N ALA A 120 6.78 4.29 -6.29
CA ALA A 120 7.93 5.10 -5.93
C ALA A 120 7.79 5.70 -4.52
N GLU A 121 6.59 6.16 -4.18
CA GLU A 121 6.29 6.67 -2.83
C GLU A 121 6.48 5.60 -1.76
N LEU A 122 5.98 4.40 -2.01
CA LEU A 122 6.13 3.27 -1.08
C LEU A 122 7.58 2.89 -0.89
N SER A 123 8.37 2.84 -1.97
CA SER A 123 9.81 2.56 -1.92
C SER A 123 10.56 3.58 -1.09
N ARG A 124 10.27 4.84 -1.31
CA ARG A 124 10.91 5.96 -0.58
C ARG A 124 10.63 5.88 0.90
N ARG A 125 9.39 5.60 1.28
CA ARG A 125 9.00 5.45 2.67
C ARG A 125 9.67 4.24 3.32
N ASN A 126 9.74 3.13 2.61
CA ASN A 126 10.37 1.90 3.10
C ASN A 126 11.86 2.09 3.32
N ASP A 127 12.56 2.74 2.38
CA ASP A 127 13.98 3.04 2.50
C ASP A 127 14.26 3.94 3.71
N LYS A 128 13.41 4.91 3.95
CA LYS A 128 13.51 5.81 5.10
C LYS A 128 13.34 5.05 6.41
N ASP A 129 12.36 4.17 6.48
CA ASP A 129 12.12 3.34 7.67
C ASP A 129 13.30 2.42 7.94
N ASP A 130 13.87 1.80 6.92
CA ASP A 130 15.04 0.94 7.03
C ASP A 130 16.26 1.71 7.54
N GLU A 131 16.46 2.93 7.06
CA GLU A 131 17.54 3.80 7.50
C GLU A 131 17.38 4.18 8.98
N GLU A 132 16.17 4.54 9.38
CA GLU A 132 15.87 4.86 10.78
C GLU A 132 16.15 3.66 11.69
N GLN A 133 15.77 2.46 11.27
CA GLN A 133 16.05 1.24 12.02
C GLN A 133 17.55 0.98 12.14
N ARG A 134 18.30 1.19 11.08
CA ARG A 134 19.76 1.04 11.09
C ARG A 134 20.41 2.02 12.06
N ILE A 135 19.97 3.28 12.04
CA ILE A 135 20.48 4.30 12.96
C ILE A 135 20.19 3.91 14.41
N ARG A 136 18.98 3.45 14.71
CA ARG A 136 18.62 3.00 16.06
C ARG A 136 19.47 1.81 16.50
N ALA A 137 19.72 0.85 15.61
CA ALA A 137 20.55 -0.30 15.89
C ALA A 137 22.00 0.12 16.19
N MET A 138 22.54 1.06 15.40
CA MET A 138 23.88 1.61 15.62
C MET A 138 23.99 2.31 16.98
N ASN A 139 23.01 3.14 17.30
CA ASN A 139 22.98 3.84 18.59
C ASN A 139 22.91 2.87 19.76
N SER A 140 22.12 1.82 19.65
CA SER A 140 22.02 0.78 20.69
C SER A 140 23.34 0.05 20.89
N VAL A 141 24.07 -0.24 19.82
CA VAL A 141 25.37 -0.89 19.87
C VAL A 141 26.40 0.03 20.55
N GLU A 142 26.37 1.33 20.21
CA GLU A 142 27.28 2.32 20.82
C GLU A 142 26.99 2.47 22.33
N GLU A 143 25.74 2.53 22.73
CA GLU A 143 25.35 2.57 24.14
C GLU A 143 25.85 1.33 24.88
N PHE A 144 25.67 0.16 24.27
CA PHE A 144 26.13 -1.10 24.83
C PHE A 144 27.66 -1.08 25.00
N LYS A 145 28.40 -0.60 24.02
CA LYS A 145 29.86 -0.48 24.07
C LYS A 145 30.29 0.47 25.18
N LYS A 146 29.60 1.58 25.37
CA LYS A 146 29.88 2.54 26.45
C LYS A 146 29.77 1.89 27.82
N ILE A 147 28.73 1.08 28.02
CA ILE A 147 28.49 0.39 29.28
C ILE A 147 29.66 -0.57 29.61
N PHE A 148 30.14 -1.31 28.61
CA PHE A 148 31.21 -2.28 28.80
C PHE A 148 32.62 -1.70 28.73
N ASN A 149 32.82 -0.58 28.06
CA ASN A 149 34.13 0.03 27.90
C ASN A 149 34.51 0.98 29.02
N VAL A 150 33.55 1.38 29.86
CA VAL A 150 33.79 2.29 31.00
C VAL A 150 34.75 1.67 32.03
N LYS A 151 34.88 0.34 32.00
CA LYS A 151 35.77 -0.37 32.96
C LYS A 151 37.23 -0.48 32.49
N LYS A 152 37.55 0.11 31.38
CA LYS A 152 38.92 0.23 30.91
C LYS A 152 39.53 1.52 31.42
#